data_ac408cb5264fa79e27a88fb69fb73163
#
_entry.id   ac408cb5264fa79e27a88fb69fb73163
#
_cell.length_a   1.000
_cell.length_b   1.000
_cell.length_c   1.000
_cell.angle_alpha   90.00
_cell.angle_beta   90.00
_cell.angle_gamma   90.00
#
_symmetry.space_group_name_H-M   'P 1'
#
loop_
_entity.id
_entity.type
_entity.pdbx_description
1 polymer ?
#
loop_
_entity_poly.entity_id
_entity_poly.type
_entity_poly.pdbx_seq_one_letter_code
_entity_poly.pdbx_strand_id
1 'polypeptide(L)'
;MKKFFLPIFALAFSLSAFAQSNDPVLMHINGKPVTRSEFEYSYNKNSNIEGAVEHKTVDEYVEMFVNYKLKVEAAEAMRMDTLSSFKGEFAQYRDIQLKPFLVDSAFIDSVAYSVYTQTQAQLKGKDMLRVAHILLMVPQNATQGAVDFMSHRIDSIYDVLKHGADFAEMAKQFSDDRGTRAKSGELPWIGPDMTLKEFEDAAYALQNGEMSRPVKTSVGFHIIKMLERKQLEPYAQLKSMIVEGLKRQGIEENSADYRIGKIVEASHGRLTREAVLDSVMNAEVATNADLKYLIEEYHDGLLLYEISKQEIWDPASNDKQALAKIFKKNKKTYAWDEPRFKGFVISAKSEQALKKAKKLLKKYGEGEWQAEIKKQLNKDSVQVRVVGPVLVKKGENKLADQFIFGGDEVKTRAPFVFAGVQGKKLKQPATYIDVKSQVETTLQERLEKAWIEKLRQQFPVEIDKAVLATVNKH
;
A
#
# COMPACT_ATOMS: atom_id res chain seq x y z
N MET A 1 61.55 -44.64 16.21
CA MET A 1 60.82 -44.68 14.94
C MET A 1 59.40 -45.21 15.18
N LYS A 2 58.44 -44.34 15.38
CA LYS A 2 57.00 -44.70 15.50
C LYS A 2 56.28 -44.14 14.26
N LYS A 3 55.82 -45.08 13.41
CA LYS A 3 55.04 -44.75 12.19
C LYS A 3 53.63 -44.37 12.60
N PHE A 4 53.24 -43.15 12.29
CA PHE A 4 51.84 -42.70 12.38
C PHE A 4 51.11 -43.16 11.13
N PHE A 5 50.13 -44.04 11.29
CA PHE A 5 49.13 -44.36 10.27
C PHE A 5 48.04 -43.28 10.29
N LEU A 6 47.87 -42.57 9.18
CA LEU A 6 46.74 -41.71 8.94
C LEU A 6 45.59 -42.55 8.36
N PRO A 7 44.39 -42.57 8.90
CA PRO A 7 43.28 -43.24 8.22
C PRO A 7 42.76 -42.29 7.12
N ILE A 8 42.78 -42.82 5.90
CA ILE A 8 42.09 -42.23 4.75
C ILE A 8 40.57 -42.41 5.03
N PHE A 9 39.90 -41.28 5.32
CA PHE A 9 38.44 -41.24 5.31
C PHE A 9 37.98 -41.26 3.84
N ALA A 10 37.55 -42.40 3.36
CA ALA A 10 36.81 -42.54 2.12
C ALA A 10 35.47 -41.82 2.30
N LEU A 11 35.34 -40.66 1.65
CA LEU A 11 34.05 -39.97 1.55
C LEU A 11 33.16 -40.84 0.63
N ALA A 12 32.28 -41.63 1.25
CA ALA A 12 31.21 -42.31 0.55
C ALA A 12 30.24 -41.17 0.08
N PHE A 13 30.30 -40.87 -1.21
CA PHE A 13 29.22 -40.16 -1.89
C PHE A 13 27.97 -41.04 -1.78
N SER A 14 27.16 -40.81 -0.76
CA SER A 14 25.79 -41.27 -0.76
C SER A 14 25.09 -40.52 -1.90
N LEU A 15 24.89 -41.19 -3.02
CA LEU A 15 23.85 -40.83 -3.98
C LEU A 15 22.53 -40.87 -3.17
N SER A 16 22.14 -39.71 -2.67
CA SER A 16 20.75 -39.49 -2.26
C SER A 16 19.94 -39.70 -3.52
N ALA A 17 19.28 -40.84 -3.63
CA ALA A 17 18.20 -41.04 -4.57
C ALA A 17 17.18 -39.91 -4.23
N PHE A 18 17.22 -38.85 -4.97
CA PHE A 18 16.10 -37.93 -5.02
C PHE A 18 14.89 -38.79 -5.37
N ALA A 19 13.96 -38.93 -4.44
CA ALA A 19 12.64 -39.43 -4.76
C ALA A 19 12.17 -38.53 -5.93
N GLN A 20 12.18 -39.11 -7.11
CA GLN A 20 11.73 -38.48 -8.34
C GLN A 20 10.29 -38.12 -8.06
N SER A 21 10.01 -36.82 -7.87
CA SER A 21 8.64 -36.33 -7.74
C SER A 21 7.90 -36.85 -8.97
N ASN A 22 6.76 -37.46 -8.76
CA ASN A 22 5.94 -38.07 -9.82
C ASN A 22 5.27 -37.00 -10.71
N ASP A 23 5.91 -35.79 -10.80
CA ASP A 23 5.45 -34.62 -11.53
C ASP A 23 6.07 -34.61 -12.93
N PRO A 24 5.30 -34.98 -13.97
CA PRO A 24 5.84 -35.12 -15.31
C PRO A 24 6.29 -33.77 -15.89
N VAL A 25 7.37 -33.79 -16.65
CA VAL A 25 7.82 -32.62 -17.41
C VAL A 25 6.86 -32.37 -18.54
N LEU A 26 6.22 -31.21 -18.53
CA LEU A 26 5.27 -30.76 -19.54
C LEU A 26 5.96 -30.20 -20.77
N MET A 27 7.03 -29.44 -20.57
CA MET A 27 7.78 -28.83 -21.66
C MET A 27 9.22 -28.56 -21.28
N HIS A 28 10.05 -28.35 -22.30
CA HIS A 28 11.40 -27.78 -22.12
C HIS A 28 11.48 -26.43 -22.85
N ILE A 29 11.99 -25.43 -22.15
CA ILE A 29 12.30 -24.09 -22.70
C ILE A 29 13.82 -23.92 -22.64
N ASN A 30 14.48 -23.83 -23.79
CA ASN A 30 15.93 -23.80 -23.87
C ASN A 30 16.62 -24.95 -23.06
N GLY A 31 16.03 -26.14 -23.09
CA GLY A 31 16.51 -27.30 -22.34
C GLY A 31 16.17 -27.31 -20.83
N LYS A 32 15.61 -26.24 -20.29
CA LYS A 32 15.13 -26.20 -18.89
C LYS A 32 13.76 -26.86 -18.79
N PRO A 33 13.56 -27.84 -17.87
CA PRO A 33 12.27 -28.50 -17.71
C PRO A 33 11.27 -27.58 -17.00
N VAL A 34 10.02 -27.59 -17.48
CA VAL A 34 8.84 -27.04 -16.81
C VAL A 34 7.91 -28.20 -16.52
N THR A 35 7.52 -28.37 -15.25
CA THR A 35 6.67 -29.47 -14.85
C THR A 35 5.20 -29.17 -15.08
N ARG A 36 4.37 -30.21 -15.08
CA ARG A 36 2.92 -30.07 -15.18
C ARG A 36 2.37 -29.26 -14.02
N SER A 37 2.78 -29.52 -12.79
CA SER A 37 2.32 -28.80 -11.62
C SER A 37 2.67 -27.31 -11.64
N GLU A 38 3.84 -26.94 -12.14
CA GLU A 38 4.21 -25.52 -12.34
C GLU A 38 3.26 -24.83 -13.32
N PHE A 39 2.98 -25.48 -14.43
CA PHE A 39 2.03 -24.96 -15.41
C PHE A 39 0.60 -24.87 -14.85
N GLU A 40 0.13 -25.91 -14.16
CA GLU A 40 -1.19 -25.97 -13.52
C GLU A 40 -1.36 -24.88 -12.47
N TYR A 41 -0.34 -24.65 -11.64
CA TYR A 41 -0.36 -23.55 -10.67
C TYR A 41 -0.61 -22.21 -11.37
N SER A 42 0.16 -21.91 -12.41
CA SER A 42 0.02 -20.67 -13.16
C SER A 42 -1.32 -20.57 -13.91
N TYR A 43 -1.77 -21.67 -14.54
CA TYR A 43 -3.04 -21.74 -15.26
C TYR A 43 -4.23 -21.53 -14.33
N ASN A 44 -4.28 -22.25 -13.21
CA ASN A 44 -5.40 -22.24 -12.28
C ASN A 44 -5.51 -20.89 -11.56
N LYS A 45 -4.38 -20.31 -11.16
CA LYS A 45 -4.35 -18.97 -10.55
C LYS A 45 -4.95 -17.92 -11.47
N ASN A 46 -4.56 -17.93 -12.75
CA ASN A 46 -5.04 -16.95 -13.72
C ASN A 46 -6.49 -17.19 -14.17
N SER A 47 -6.98 -18.45 -14.10
CA SER A 47 -8.36 -18.80 -14.42
C SER A 47 -9.35 -18.44 -13.32
N ASN A 48 -8.91 -18.28 -12.07
CA ASN A 48 -9.74 -18.00 -10.90
C ASN A 48 -9.84 -16.50 -10.52
N ILE A 49 -9.33 -15.60 -11.33
CA ILE A 49 -9.46 -14.16 -11.09
C ILE A 49 -10.91 -13.75 -11.35
N GLU A 50 -11.65 -13.40 -10.30
CA GLU A 50 -13.01 -12.83 -10.41
C GLU A 50 -12.98 -11.58 -11.30
N GLY A 51 -13.73 -11.64 -12.41
CA GLY A 51 -13.81 -10.55 -13.39
C GLY A 51 -12.87 -10.71 -14.60
N ALA A 52 -12.12 -11.80 -14.72
CA ALA A 52 -11.42 -12.12 -15.96
C ALA A 52 -12.44 -12.35 -17.08
N VAL A 53 -12.30 -11.59 -18.17
CA VAL A 53 -13.30 -11.48 -19.23
C VAL A 53 -13.48 -12.76 -20.04
N GLU A 54 -12.52 -13.70 -20.02
CA GLU A 54 -12.59 -14.99 -20.73
C GLU A 54 -11.73 -16.04 -20.03
N HIS A 55 -12.32 -17.19 -19.73
CA HIS A 55 -11.57 -18.39 -19.33
C HIS A 55 -10.88 -18.96 -20.58
N LYS A 56 -9.56 -18.85 -20.64
CA LYS A 56 -8.77 -19.45 -21.74
C LYS A 56 -8.72 -20.97 -21.56
N THR A 57 -8.80 -21.67 -22.66
CA THR A 57 -8.54 -23.10 -22.71
C THR A 57 -7.05 -23.40 -22.41
N VAL A 58 -6.73 -24.64 -22.03
CA VAL A 58 -5.35 -25.07 -21.82
C VAL A 58 -4.49 -24.82 -23.07
N ASP A 59 -5.03 -25.08 -24.26
CA ASP A 59 -4.34 -24.90 -25.55
C ASP A 59 -4.05 -23.42 -25.86
N GLU A 60 -4.95 -22.51 -25.50
CA GLU A 60 -4.72 -21.06 -25.64
C GLU A 60 -3.74 -20.54 -24.60
N TYR A 61 -3.80 -21.06 -23.38
CA TYR A 61 -2.93 -20.62 -22.28
C TYR A 61 -1.48 -21.11 -22.46
N VAL A 62 -1.26 -22.32 -23.01
CA VAL A 62 0.09 -22.85 -23.21
C VAL A 62 0.94 -21.96 -24.10
N GLU A 63 0.35 -21.37 -25.15
CA GLU A 63 1.07 -20.43 -26.03
C GLU A 63 1.48 -19.16 -25.29
N MET A 64 0.62 -18.64 -24.43
CA MET A 64 0.91 -17.48 -23.59
C MET A 64 2.01 -17.80 -22.57
N PHE A 65 1.92 -18.96 -21.94
CA PHE A 65 2.89 -19.43 -20.96
C PHE A 65 4.27 -19.64 -21.60
N VAL A 66 4.32 -20.24 -22.79
CA VAL A 66 5.58 -20.38 -23.55
C VAL A 66 6.18 -19.00 -23.86
N ASN A 67 5.37 -18.04 -24.33
CA ASN A 67 5.87 -16.71 -24.62
C ASN A 67 6.38 -15.99 -23.38
N TYR A 68 5.72 -16.18 -22.22
CA TYR A 68 6.17 -15.70 -20.92
C TYR A 68 7.54 -16.30 -20.55
N LYS A 69 7.67 -17.62 -20.57
CA LYS A 69 8.93 -18.31 -20.24
C LYS A 69 10.07 -17.95 -21.18
N LEU A 70 9.81 -17.77 -22.47
CA LEU A 70 10.84 -17.30 -23.43
C LEU A 70 11.36 -15.91 -23.09
N LYS A 71 10.53 -15.01 -22.62
CA LYS A 71 10.94 -13.67 -22.17
C LYS A 71 11.78 -13.75 -20.90
N VAL A 72 11.38 -14.61 -19.95
CA VAL A 72 12.16 -14.86 -18.72
C VAL A 72 13.54 -15.42 -19.08
N GLU A 73 13.61 -16.41 -19.97
CA GLU A 73 14.87 -16.98 -20.45
C GLU A 73 15.78 -15.92 -21.09
N ALA A 74 15.20 -15.00 -21.86
CA ALA A 74 15.96 -13.88 -22.43
C ALA A 74 16.51 -12.93 -21.36
N ALA A 75 15.72 -12.65 -20.31
CA ALA A 75 16.14 -11.80 -19.19
C ALA A 75 17.28 -12.44 -18.39
N GLU A 76 17.21 -13.74 -18.13
CA GLU A 76 18.27 -14.50 -17.46
C GLU A 76 19.55 -14.56 -18.31
N ALA A 77 19.42 -14.79 -19.63
CA ALA A 77 20.55 -14.75 -20.55
C ALA A 77 21.26 -13.38 -20.55
N MET A 78 20.51 -12.31 -20.31
CA MET A 78 21.03 -10.94 -20.13
C MET A 78 21.48 -10.65 -18.69
N ARG A 79 21.37 -11.62 -17.77
CA ARG A 79 21.74 -11.53 -16.36
C ARG A 79 21.00 -10.41 -15.62
N MET A 80 19.74 -10.17 -15.96
CA MET A 80 18.93 -9.14 -15.30
C MET A 80 18.63 -9.46 -13.84
N ASP A 81 18.66 -10.72 -13.45
CA ASP A 81 18.63 -11.21 -12.07
C ASP A 81 19.77 -10.66 -11.19
N THR A 82 20.85 -10.18 -11.82
CA THR A 82 22.01 -9.61 -11.11
C THR A 82 21.91 -8.11 -10.85
N LEU A 83 20.92 -7.43 -11.43
CA LEU A 83 20.69 -6.00 -11.23
C LEU A 83 20.39 -5.69 -9.76
N SER A 84 20.91 -4.58 -9.26
CA SER A 84 20.65 -4.17 -7.85
C SER A 84 19.19 -3.87 -7.59
N SER A 85 18.45 -3.32 -8.58
CA SER A 85 16.99 -3.11 -8.51
C SER A 85 16.26 -4.42 -8.34
N PHE A 86 16.56 -5.41 -9.19
CA PHE A 86 15.97 -6.74 -9.12
C PHE A 86 16.24 -7.41 -7.78
N LYS A 87 17.51 -7.48 -7.37
CA LYS A 87 17.91 -8.12 -6.09
C LYS A 87 17.22 -7.50 -4.89
N GLY A 88 17.12 -6.16 -4.86
CA GLY A 88 16.49 -5.45 -3.75
C GLY A 88 15.00 -5.73 -3.66
N GLU A 89 14.29 -5.71 -4.79
CA GLU A 89 12.85 -5.94 -4.84
C GLU A 89 12.51 -7.41 -4.58
N PHE A 90 13.25 -8.33 -5.19
CA PHE A 90 13.07 -9.76 -4.97
C PHE A 90 13.32 -10.14 -3.50
N ALA A 91 14.39 -9.62 -2.89
CA ALA A 91 14.70 -9.88 -1.48
C ALA A 91 13.57 -9.41 -0.55
N GLN A 92 13.00 -8.22 -0.80
CA GLN A 92 11.87 -7.74 0.02
C GLN A 92 10.66 -8.68 -0.06
N TYR A 93 10.30 -9.10 -1.25
CA TYR A 93 9.19 -10.04 -1.44
C TYR A 93 9.46 -11.40 -0.78
N ARG A 94 10.62 -11.99 -1.06
CA ARG A 94 11.08 -13.25 -0.46
C ARG A 94 11.01 -13.19 1.07
N ASP A 95 11.53 -12.12 1.65
CA ASP A 95 11.60 -11.94 3.10
C ASP A 95 10.20 -11.94 3.72
N ILE A 96 9.22 -11.28 3.09
CA ILE A 96 7.82 -11.28 3.54
C ILE A 96 7.26 -12.72 3.55
N GLN A 97 7.56 -13.51 2.52
CA GLN A 97 7.04 -14.88 2.43
C GLN A 97 7.75 -15.84 3.42
N LEU A 98 9.00 -15.58 3.76
CA LEU A 98 9.80 -16.47 4.62
C LEU A 98 9.72 -16.14 6.12
N LYS A 99 9.45 -14.89 6.49
CA LYS A 99 9.37 -14.49 7.90
C LYS A 99 8.38 -15.31 8.74
N PRO A 100 7.20 -15.73 8.24
CA PRO A 100 6.29 -16.60 9.00
C PRO A 100 6.92 -17.92 9.48
N PHE A 101 7.88 -18.48 8.73
CA PHE A 101 8.60 -19.73 9.11
C PHE A 101 9.70 -19.48 10.14
N LEU A 102 10.01 -18.23 10.42
CA LEU A 102 11.04 -17.81 11.37
C LEU A 102 10.47 -17.22 12.66
N VAL A 103 9.15 -17.20 12.83
CA VAL A 103 8.51 -16.67 14.04
C VAL A 103 9.04 -17.43 15.28
N ASP A 104 9.51 -16.68 16.27
CA ASP A 104 10.01 -17.18 17.54
C ASP A 104 8.98 -16.97 18.65
N SER A 105 8.26 -18.01 19.00
CA SER A 105 7.23 -17.97 20.06
C SER A 105 7.83 -17.67 21.43
N ALA A 106 9.04 -18.12 21.71
CA ALA A 106 9.70 -17.86 22.99
C ALA A 106 10.05 -16.37 23.14
N PHE A 107 10.48 -15.73 22.05
CA PHE A 107 10.69 -14.28 22.04
C PHE A 107 9.36 -13.54 22.28
N ILE A 108 8.28 -13.91 21.60
CA ILE A 108 6.95 -13.29 21.77
C ILE A 108 6.47 -13.44 23.21
N ASP A 109 6.62 -14.62 23.80
CA ASP A 109 6.26 -14.89 25.20
C ASP A 109 7.07 -14.04 26.17
N SER A 110 8.37 -13.87 25.91
CA SER A 110 9.25 -13.00 26.70
C SER A 110 8.80 -11.53 26.66
N VAL A 111 8.45 -11.03 25.45
CA VAL A 111 7.95 -9.67 25.30
C VAL A 111 6.60 -9.51 25.98
N ALA A 112 5.68 -10.47 25.82
CA ALA A 112 4.37 -10.44 26.47
C ALA A 112 4.49 -10.41 28.01
N TYR A 113 5.40 -11.21 28.55
CA TYR A 113 5.69 -11.21 29.99
C TYR A 113 6.30 -9.85 30.44
N SER A 114 7.18 -9.28 29.63
CA SER A 114 7.74 -7.94 29.91
C SER A 114 6.66 -6.86 29.96
N VAL A 115 5.71 -6.87 29.01
CA VAL A 115 4.56 -5.94 29.01
C VAL A 115 3.73 -6.09 30.28
N TYR A 116 3.44 -7.34 30.67
CA TYR A 116 2.72 -7.63 31.91
C TYR A 116 3.44 -7.09 33.14
N THR A 117 4.74 -7.37 33.29
CA THR A 117 5.52 -6.96 34.45
C THR A 117 5.68 -5.44 34.51
N GLN A 118 5.81 -4.76 33.38
CA GLN A 118 5.81 -3.30 33.30
C GLN A 118 4.47 -2.71 33.77
N THR A 119 3.35 -3.28 33.30
CA THR A 119 2.02 -2.86 33.75
C THR A 119 1.84 -3.07 35.25
N GLN A 120 2.27 -4.22 35.76
CA GLN A 120 2.24 -4.54 37.20
C GLN A 120 3.07 -3.53 38.02
N ALA A 121 4.28 -3.21 37.57
CA ALA A 121 5.13 -2.22 38.22
C ALA A 121 4.50 -0.81 38.20
N GLN A 122 3.87 -0.43 37.07
CA GLN A 122 3.19 0.85 36.91
C GLN A 122 1.99 0.97 37.86
N LEU A 123 1.27 -0.10 38.12
CA LEU A 123 0.14 -0.10 39.05
C LEU A 123 0.55 0.08 40.52
N LYS A 124 1.82 -0.13 40.89
CA LYS A 124 2.35 0.08 42.25
C LYS A 124 1.50 -0.62 43.33
N GLY A 125 0.91 -1.75 43.01
CA GLY A 125 0.04 -2.52 43.90
C GLY A 125 -1.38 -1.95 44.07
N LYS A 126 -1.76 -0.90 43.33
CA LYS A 126 -3.10 -0.35 43.30
C LYS A 126 -3.99 -1.06 42.27
N ASP A 127 -5.31 -0.95 42.46
CA ASP A 127 -6.28 -1.42 41.50
C ASP A 127 -6.28 -0.61 40.19
N MET A 128 -6.72 -1.22 39.12
CA MET A 128 -7.16 -0.53 37.91
C MET A 128 -8.56 0.02 38.14
N LEU A 129 -8.80 1.24 37.65
CA LEU A 129 -10.10 1.91 37.83
C LEU A 129 -10.75 2.12 36.45
N ARG A 130 -12.04 1.82 36.36
CA ARG A 130 -12.91 2.25 35.27
C ARG A 130 -13.87 3.31 35.82
N VAL A 131 -13.73 4.53 35.32
CA VAL A 131 -14.48 5.68 35.81
C VAL A 131 -15.19 6.38 34.66
N ALA A 132 -16.29 7.08 34.98
CA ALA A 132 -16.86 8.09 34.11
C ALA A 132 -16.71 9.48 34.75
N HIS A 133 -16.57 10.51 33.90
CA HIS A 133 -16.50 11.88 34.42
C HIS A 133 -17.33 12.89 33.63
N ILE A 134 -17.66 13.98 34.30
CA ILE A 134 -18.20 15.20 33.70
C ILE A 134 -17.12 16.27 33.90
N LEU A 135 -16.63 16.87 32.83
CA LEU A 135 -15.67 17.96 32.87
C LEU A 135 -16.36 19.27 32.49
N LEU A 136 -16.18 20.31 33.30
CA LEU A 136 -16.35 21.69 32.86
C LEU A 136 -14.97 22.34 32.73
N MET A 137 -14.58 22.63 31.49
CA MET A 137 -13.24 23.19 31.19
C MET A 137 -13.13 24.63 31.67
N VAL A 138 -11.98 24.93 32.26
CA VAL A 138 -11.58 26.28 32.64
C VAL A 138 -10.23 26.58 31.97
N PRO A 139 -10.16 27.57 31.06
CA PRO A 139 -8.89 27.98 30.46
C PRO A 139 -7.89 28.45 31.52
N GLN A 140 -6.61 28.19 31.31
CA GLN A 140 -5.54 28.56 32.27
C GLN A 140 -5.45 30.06 32.52
N ASN A 141 -5.89 30.90 31.57
CA ASN A 141 -5.90 32.36 31.67
C ASN A 141 -7.29 32.92 32.01
N ALA A 142 -8.20 32.10 32.51
CA ALA A 142 -9.53 32.53 32.90
C ALA A 142 -9.47 33.52 34.07
N THR A 143 -10.38 34.50 34.05
CA THR A 143 -10.54 35.44 35.18
C THR A 143 -11.11 34.68 36.37
N GLN A 144 -10.91 35.20 37.60
CA GLN A 144 -11.47 34.60 38.84
C GLN A 144 -12.99 34.47 38.74
N GLY A 145 -13.68 35.47 38.19
CA GLY A 145 -15.13 35.39 38.01
C GLY A 145 -15.60 34.26 37.09
N ALA A 146 -14.81 33.95 36.04
CA ALA A 146 -15.10 32.83 35.18
C ALA A 146 -14.87 31.48 35.89
N VAL A 147 -13.81 31.40 36.69
CA VAL A 147 -13.54 30.22 37.55
C VAL A 147 -14.70 29.98 38.52
N ASP A 148 -15.15 31.04 39.23
CA ASP A 148 -16.23 30.96 40.19
C ASP A 148 -17.57 30.57 39.53
N PHE A 149 -17.84 31.13 38.36
CA PHE A 149 -19.01 30.72 37.55
C PHE A 149 -19.01 29.22 37.22
N MET A 150 -17.86 28.69 36.76
CA MET A 150 -17.73 27.25 36.44
C MET A 150 -17.81 26.39 37.71
N SER A 151 -17.29 26.85 38.84
CA SER A 151 -17.45 26.17 40.13
C SER A 151 -18.91 26.07 40.54
N HIS A 152 -19.66 27.15 40.51
CA HIS A 152 -21.11 27.10 40.81
C HIS A 152 -21.89 26.23 39.83
N ARG A 153 -21.48 26.22 38.56
CA ARG A 153 -22.12 25.39 37.55
C ARG A 153 -21.90 23.91 37.80
N ILE A 154 -20.66 23.50 38.12
CA ILE A 154 -20.39 22.08 38.42
C ILE A 154 -21.07 21.64 39.73
N ASP A 155 -21.13 22.51 40.73
CA ASP A 155 -21.87 22.25 41.97
C ASP A 155 -23.37 22.03 41.69
N SER A 156 -23.98 22.84 40.82
CA SER A 156 -25.38 22.65 40.40
C SER A 156 -25.61 21.32 39.71
N ILE A 157 -24.67 20.88 38.83
CA ILE A 157 -24.71 19.57 38.18
C ILE A 157 -24.60 18.46 39.23
N TYR A 158 -23.69 18.60 40.17
CA TYR A 158 -23.51 17.65 41.27
C TYR A 158 -24.77 17.49 42.08
N ASP A 159 -25.44 18.59 42.44
CA ASP A 159 -26.70 18.56 43.23
C ASP A 159 -27.81 17.83 42.46
N VAL A 160 -27.95 18.06 41.17
CA VAL A 160 -28.90 17.34 40.31
C VAL A 160 -28.60 15.84 40.29
N LEU A 161 -27.32 15.46 40.15
CA LEU A 161 -26.89 14.05 40.19
C LEU A 161 -27.15 13.41 41.55
N LYS A 162 -26.92 14.13 42.65
CA LYS A 162 -27.18 13.68 44.02
C LYS A 162 -28.68 13.40 44.25
N HIS A 163 -29.59 14.11 43.57
CA HIS A 163 -31.01 13.89 43.62
C HIS A 163 -31.51 12.83 42.64
N GLY A 164 -30.64 12.05 42.03
CA GLY A 164 -30.96 10.85 41.27
C GLY A 164 -31.01 11.00 39.76
N ALA A 165 -30.47 12.11 39.20
CA ALA A 165 -30.34 12.22 37.77
C ALA A 165 -29.34 11.18 37.22
N ASP A 166 -29.58 10.72 36.00
CA ASP A 166 -28.69 9.76 35.33
C ASP A 166 -27.35 10.38 34.97
N PHE A 167 -26.24 9.79 35.46
CA PHE A 167 -24.90 10.32 35.25
C PHE A 167 -24.51 10.28 33.78
N ALA A 168 -24.90 9.24 33.06
CA ALA A 168 -24.54 9.07 31.64
C ALA A 168 -25.18 10.16 30.76
N GLU A 169 -26.46 10.48 31.02
CA GLU A 169 -27.16 11.54 30.29
C GLU A 169 -26.61 12.93 30.67
N MET A 170 -26.30 13.16 31.93
CA MET A 170 -25.68 14.41 32.39
C MET A 170 -24.28 14.60 31.76
N ALA A 171 -23.48 13.53 31.64
CA ALA A 171 -22.19 13.58 30.96
C ALA A 171 -22.33 13.91 29.48
N LYS A 172 -23.28 13.28 28.76
CA LYS A 172 -23.57 13.59 27.36
C LYS A 172 -23.99 15.04 27.15
N GLN A 173 -24.77 15.58 28.07
CA GLN A 173 -25.35 16.92 27.96
C GLN A 173 -24.36 18.02 28.35
N PHE A 174 -23.63 17.85 29.43
CA PHE A 174 -22.91 18.94 30.11
C PHE A 174 -21.35 18.81 30.03
N SER A 175 -20.80 17.63 29.76
CA SER A 175 -19.34 17.47 29.74
C SER A 175 -18.72 18.20 28.55
N ASP A 176 -17.68 18.97 28.83
CA ASP A 176 -16.81 19.60 27.81
C ASP A 176 -15.78 18.63 27.25
N ASP A 177 -15.57 17.46 27.84
CA ASP A 177 -14.66 16.45 27.31
C ASP A 177 -15.25 15.76 26.10
N ARG A 178 -14.83 16.21 24.91
CA ARG A 178 -15.28 15.66 23.62
C ARG A 178 -14.86 14.20 23.40
N GLY A 179 -13.81 13.74 24.07
CA GLY A 179 -13.29 12.36 23.93
C GLY A 179 -14.18 11.33 24.59
N THR A 180 -14.80 11.68 25.72
CA THR A 180 -15.60 10.76 26.53
C THR A 180 -17.09 11.10 26.55
N ARG A 181 -17.49 12.35 26.28
CA ARG A 181 -18.87 12.82 26.33
C ARG A 181 -19.85 11.91 25.58
N ALA A 182 -19.51 11.51 24.34
CA ALA A 182 -20.36 10.64 23.51
C ALA A 182 -20.47 9.20 24.09
N LYS A 183 -19.54 8.83 24.96
CA LYS A 183 -19.48 7.55 25.67
C LYS A 183 -19.92 7.69 27.13
N SER A 184 -20.85 8.60 27.42
CA SER A 184 -21.36 8.82 28.77
C SER A 184 -20.30 9.25 29.80
N GLY A 185 -19.23 9.86 29.34
CA GLY A 185 -18.10 10.26 30.19
C GLY A 185 -17.13 9.14 30.54
N GLU A 186 -17.29 7.91 30.01
CA GLU A 186 -16.47 6.76 30.38
C GLU A 186 -15.04 6.89 29.85
N LEU A 187 -14.07 6.71 30.74
CA LEU A 187 -12.66 6.58 30.43
C LEU A 187 -12.27 5.10 30.23
N PRO A 188 -11.24 4.82 29.43
CA PRO A 188 -10.57 3.53 29.48
C PRO A 188 -10.11 3.19 30.91
N TRP A 189 -9.72 1.92 31.14
CA TRP A 189 -9.09 1.55 32.40
C TRP A 189 -7.87 2.43 32.68
N ILE A 190 -7.83 3.03 33.87
CA ILE A 190 -6.75 3.89 34.34
C ILE A 190 -6.06 3.26 35.55
N GLY A 191 -4.77 3.57 35.67
CA GLY A 191 -3.94 3.24 36.81
C GLY A 191 -3.24 4.48 37.35
N PRO A 192 -2.30 4.31 38.29
CA PRO A 192 -1.51 5.40 38.84
C PRO A 192 -0.73 6.17 37.75
N ASP A 193 -0.64 7.47 37.94
CA ASP A 193 0.08 8.43 37.09
C ASP A 193 -0.47 8.52 35.62
N MET A 194 -1.68 7.99 35.37
CA MET A 194 -2.31 8.06 34.04
C MET A 194 -3.23 9.26 33.86
N THR A 195 -3.57 9.96 34.97
CA THR A 195 -4.44 11.13 34.97
C THR A 195 -3.83 12.26 35.82
N LEU A 196 -4.49 13.42 35.85
CA LEU A 196 -4.05 14.50 36.73
C LEU A 196 -4.17 14.04 38.18
N LYS A 197 -3.20 14.45 39.02
CA LYS A 197 -3.09 13.96 40.40
C LYS A 197 -4.36 14.16 41.20
N GLU A 198 -4.99 15.32 41.11
CA GLU A 198 -6.21 15.65 41.88
C GLU A 198 -7.38 14.77 41.42
N PHE A 199 -7.45 14.48 40.13
CA PHE A 199 -8.44 13.55 39.56
C PHE A 199 -8.19 12.12 40.03
N GLU A 200 -6.94 11.69 39.99
CA GLU A 200 -6.52 10.35 40.40
C GLU A 200 -6.81 10.14 41.90
N ASP A 201 -6.38 11.06 42.75
CA ASP A 201 -6.58 10.97 44.21
C ASP A 201 -8.06 10.85 44.52
N ALA A 202 -8.91 11.66 43.87
CA ALA A 202 -10.36 11.59 44.06
C ALA A 202 -10.96 10.27 43.54
N ALA A 203 -10.51 9.78 42.38
CA ALA A 203 -11.00 8.53 41.84
C ALA A 203 -10.63 7.32 42.72
N TYR A 204 -9.42 7.26 43.25
CA TYR A 204 -8.98 6.19 44.16
C TYR A 204 -9.72 6.20 45.52
N ALA A 205 -10.24 7.34 45.96
CA ALA A 205 -11.02 7.44 47.18
C ALA A 205 -12.46 6.87 47.07
N LEU A 206 -12.96 6.65 45.85
CA LEU A 206 -14.36 6.18 45.61
C LEU A 206 -14.47 4.66 45.66
N GLN A 207 -15.60 4.18 46.13
CA GLN A 207 -16.06 2.80 45.99
C GLN A 207 -16.88 2.63 44.70
N ASN A 208 -17.07 1.38 44.25
CA ASN A 208 -17.90 1.10 43.08
C ASN A 208 -19.30 1.70 43.22
N GLY A 209 -19.73 2.47 42.22
CA GLY A 209 -20.99 3.18 42.18
C GLY A 209 -20.99 4.57 42.84
N GLU A 210 -19.95 4.91 43.63
CA GLU A 210 -19.85 6.22 44.27
C GLU A 210 -19.44 7.31 43.25
N MET A 211 -19.77 8.56 43.64
CA MET A 211 -19.49 9.76 42.87
C MET A 211 -18.73 10.77 43.73
N SER A 212 -17.69 11.38 43.17
CA SER A 212 -16.93 12.43 43.85
C SER A 212 -17.76 13.71 43.99
N ARG A 213 -17.45 14.54 44.97
CA ARG A 213 -17.75 15.97 44.88
C ARG A 213 -16.98 16.59 43.71
N PRO A 214 -17.34 17.81 43.27
CA PRO A 214 -16.58 18.54 42.29
C PRO A 214 -15.10 18.64 42.68
N VAL A 215 -14.23 18.19 41.76
CA VAL A 215 -12.74 18.15 41.91
C VAL A 215 -12.15 19.17 40.96
N LYS A 216 -11.37 20.10 41.48
CA LYS A 216 -10.63 21.09 40.67
C LYS A 216 -9.30 20.52 40.22
N THR A 217 -9.00 20.65 38.94
CA THR A 217 -7.70 20.31 38.34
C THR A 217 -7.18 21.49 37.51
N SER A 218 -6.01 21.35 36.90
CA SER A 218 -5.44 22.35 36.02
C SER A 218 -6.25 22.59 34.71
N VAL A 219 -7.16 21.68 34.34
CA VAL A 219 -7.99 21.79 33.13
C VAL A 219 -9.44 22.21 33.38
N GLY A 220 -9.85 22.21 34.65
CA GLY A 220 -11.22 22.61 35.03
C GLY A 220 -11.77 21.85 36.22
N PHE A 221 -13.08 21.72 36.29
CA PHE A 221 -13.78 21.02 37.38
C PHE A 221 -14.34 19.70 36.86
N HIS A 222 -14.22 18.64 37.69
CA HIS A 222 -14.69 17.29 37.37
C HIS A 222 -15.65 16.78 38.41
N ILE A 223 -16.67 16.02 37.99
CA ILE A 223 -17.38 15.07 38.83
C ILE A 223 -17.00 13.69 38.30
N ILE A 224 -16.51 12.80 39.18
CA ILE A 224 -16.00 11.49 38.83
C ILE A 224 -16.96 10.44 39.44
N LYS A 225 -17.39 9.46 38.65
CA LYS A 225 -18.14 8.30 39.09
C LYS A 225 -17.32 7.05 38.92
N MET A 226 -17.15 6.30 39.98
CA MET A 226 -16.53 4.99 39.95
C MET A 226 -17.49 3.98 39.34
N LEU A 227 -17.11 3.37 38.26
CA LEU A 227 -17.89 2.31 37.59
C LEU A 227 -17.44 0.92 38.08
N GLU A 228 -16.14 0.72 38.07
CA GLU A 228 -15.55 -0.58 38.41
C GLU A 228 -14.10 -0.40 38.86
N ARG A 229 -13.66 -1.21 39.81
CA ARG A 229 -12.24 -1.33 40.16
C ARG A 229 -11.87 -2.79 40.26
N LYS A 230 -10.68 -3.15 39.75
CA LYS A 230 -10.16 -4.51 39.79
C LYS A 230 -8.66 -4.54 39.94
N GLN A 231 -8.19 -5.62 40.50
CA GLN A 231 -6.76 -5.94 40.50
C GLN A 231 -6.33 -6.41 39.11
N LEU A 232 -5.02 -6.26 38.82
CA LEU A 232 -4.44 -6.84 37.62
C LEU A 232 -4.57 -8.39 37.72
N GLU A 233 -5.21 -8.97 36.74
CA GLU A 233 -5.35 -10.41 36.65
C GLU A 233 -3.97 -11.10 36.48
N PRO A 234 -3.83 -12.35 36.94
CA PRO A 234 -2.58 -13.10 36.74
C PRO A 234 -2.17 -13.21 35.27
N TYR A 235 -0.87 -13.20 35.00
CA TYR A 235 -0.32 -13.28 33.63
C TYR A 235 -0.95 -14.40 32.78
N ALA A 236 -1.15 -15.57 33.38
CA ALA A 236 -1.74 -16.73 32.68
C ALA A 236 -3.12 -16.44 32.06
N GLN A 237 -3.90 -15.54 32.66
CA GLN A 237 -5.22 -15.14 32.16
C GLN A 237 -5.11 -14.04 31.10
N LEU A 238 -4.12 -13.15 31.21
CA LEU A 238 -3.94 -12.01 30.31
C LEU A 238 -3.03 -12.33 29.12
N LYS A 239 -2.24 -13.42 29.16
CA LYS A 239 -1.25 -13.76 28.15
C LYS A 239 -1.82 -13.73 26.73
N SER A 240 -2.93 -14.41 26.47
CA SER A 240 -3.53 -14.46 25.13
C SER A 240 -3.93 -13.08 24.62
N MET A 241 -4.53 -12.26 25.47
CA MET A 241 -4.93 -10.89 25.11
C MET A 241 -3.71 -10.00 24.81
N ILE A 242 -2.65 -10.12 25.62
CA ILE A 242 -1.41 -9.36 25.40
C ILE A 242 -0.75 -9.79 24.09
N VAL A 243 -0.62 -11.10 23.86
CA VAL A 243 -0.02 -11.66 22.63
C VAL A 243 -0.82 -11.21 21.40
N GLU A 244 -2.15 -11.28 21.41
CA GLU A 244 -2.97 -10.82 20.31
C GLU A 244 -2.83 -9.30 20.08
N GLY A 245 -2.67 -8.53 21.15
CA GLY A 245 -2.35 -7.11 21.06
C GLY A 245 -1.00 -6.87 20.37
N LEU A 246 0.03 -7.62 20.75
CA LEU A 246 1.37 -7.56 20.17
C LEU A 246 1.38 -8.04 18.69
N LYS A 247 0.60 -9.07 18.35
CA LYS A 247 0.45 -9.51 16.95
C LYS A 247 -0.10 -8.41 16.06
N ARG A 248 -1.12 -7.69 16.51
CA ARG A 248 -1.64 -6.52 15.77
C ARG A 248 -0.61 -5.39 15.60
N GLN A 249 0.44 -5.37 16.44
CA GLN A 249 1.55 -4.42 16.37
C GLN A 249 2.77 -4.98 15.60
N GLY A 250 2.67 -6.16 14.99
CA GLY A 250 3.72 -6.74 14.16
C GLY A 250 4.80 -7.49 14.94
N ILE A 251 4.51 -8.01 16.14
CA ILE A 251 5.50 -8.74 16.94
C ILE A 251 6.02 -10.00 16.24
N GLU A 252 5.23 -10.62 15.37
CA GLU A 252 5.65 -11.83 14.64
C GLU A 252 6.79 -11.50 13.68
N GLU A 253 6.71 -10.36 12.97
CA GLU A 253 7.79 -9.89 12.11
C GLU A 253 9.05 -9.54 12.91
N ASN A 254 8.88 -8.83 14.01
CA ASN A 254 10.00 -8.48 14.91
C ASN A 254 10.67 -9.74 15.49
N SER A 255 9.88 -10.77 15.82
CA SER A 255 10.41 -12.04 16.35
C SER A 255 11.20 -12.83 15.30
N ALA A 256 10.74 -12.81 14.04
CA ALA A 256 11.47 -13.39 12.93
C ALA A 256 12.82 -12.66 12.72
N ASP A 257 12.81 -11.35 12.71
CA ASP A 257 14.05 -10.55 12.59
C ASP A 257 15.00 -10.79 13.77
N TYR A 258 14.48 -10.89 14.99
CA TYR A 258 15.27 -11.26 16.17
C TYR A 258 15.91 -12.64 15.99
N ARG A 259 15.16 -13.66 15.55
CA ARG A 259 15.66 -15.01 15.31
C ARG A 259 16.76 -15.02 14.25
N ILE A 260 16.55 -14.34 13.12
CA ILE A 260 17.57 -14.18 12.08
C ILE A 260 18.84 -13.54 12.68
N GLY A 261 18.70 -12.46 13.44
CA GLY A 261 19.82 -11.80 14.12
C GLY A 261 20.60 -12.76 15.02
N LYS A 262 19.91 -13.58 15.79
CA LYS A 262 20.53 -14.60 16.66
C LYS A 262 21.29 -15.66 15.87
N ILE A 263 20.77 -16.13 14.73
CA ILE A 263 21.47 -17.08 13.87
C ILE A 263 22.74 -16.44 13.28
N VAL A 264 22.67 -15.19 12.82
CA VAL A 264 23.83 -14.45 12.30
C VAL A 264 24.88 -14.27 13.39
N GLU A 265 24.49 -13.82 14.59
CA GLU A 265 25.38 -13.65 15.75
C GLU A 265 26.08 -14.98 16.12
N ALA A 266 25.32 -16.06 16.24
CA ALA A 266 25.84 -17.39 16.57
C ALA A 266 26.78 -17.95 15.49
N SER A 267 26.67 -17.48 14.26
CA SER A 267 27.59 -17.85 13.18
C SER A 267 28.98 -17.23 13.27
N HIS A 268 29.20 -16.28 14.20
CA HIS A 268 30.43 -15.50 14.32
C HIS A 268 30.87 -14.86 13.00
N GLY A 269 29.93 -14.23 12.27
CA GLY A 269 30.16 -13.53 11.02
C GLY A 269 30.32 -14.41 9.77
N ARG A 270 30.07 -15.73 9.89
CA ARG A 270 30.09 -16.66 8.74
C ARG A 270 28.84 -16.60 7.88
N LEU A 271 27.71 -16.21 8.44
CA LEU A 271 26.44 -16.06 7.75
C LEU A 271 26.01 -14.59 7.73
N THR A 272 25.48 -14.17 6.59
CA THR A 272 24.73 -12.92 6.47
C THR A 272 23.25 -13.17 6.65
N ARG A 273 22.47 -12.10 6.79
CA ARG A 273 20.99 -12.15 6.82
C ARG A 273 20.45 -12.86 5.58
N GLU A 274 20.97 -12.50 4.40
CA GLU A 274 20.57 -13.08 3.12
C GLU A 274 20.86 -14.58 3.08
N ALA A 275 22.04 -15.02 3.54
CA ALA A 275 22.39 -16.43 3.56
C ALA A 275 21.48 -17.26 4.49
N VAL A 276 21.02 -16.67 5.60
CA VAL A 276 20.03 -17.31 6.48
C VAL A 276 18.70 -17.47 5.75
N LEU A 277 18.22 -16.39 5.12
CA LEU A 277 16.94 -16.42 4.38
C LEU A 277 16.98 -17.32 3.16
N ASP A 278 18.10 -17.35 2.42
CA ASP A 278 18.30 -18.30 1.31
C ASP A 278 18.28 -19.75 1.80
N SER A 279 18.88 -20.04 2.95
CA SER A 279 18.83 -21.38 3.55
C SER A 279 17.41 -21.77 3.95
N VAL A 280 16.64 -20.85 4.55
CA VAL A 280 15.24 -21.10 4.90
C VAL A 280 14.40 -21.28 3.62
N MET A 281 14.59 -20.43 2.61
CA MET A 281 13.91 -20.56 1.32
C MET A 281 14.14 -21.96 0.73
N ASN A 282 15.39 -22.39 0.62
CA ASN A 282 15.75 -23.69 0.04
C ASN A 282 15.14 -24.87 0.81
N ALA A 283 15.05 -24.76 2.14
CA ALA A 283 14.43 -25.78 2.97
C ALA A 283 12.91 -25.84 2.78
N GLU A 284 12.25 -24.67 2.78
CA GLU A 284 10.79 -24.58 2.70
C GLU A 284 10.26 -24.92 1.30
N VAL A 285 10.88 -24.45 0.23
CA VAL A 285 10.44 -24.77 -1.14
C VAL A 285 10.65 -26.22 -1.52
N ALA A 286 11.52 -26.95 -0.81
CA ALA A 286 11.71 -28.39 -1.02
C ALA A 286 10.48 -29.22 -0.62
N THR A 287 9.65 -28.72 0.29
CA THR A 287 8.49 -29.43 0.85
C THR A 287 7.17 -28.70 0.63
N ASN A 288 7.19 -27.42 0.29
CA ASN A 288 6.02 -26.56 0.07
C ASN A 288 5.98 -26.09 -1.39
N ALA A 289 5.23 -26.83 -2.22
CA ALA A 289 5.11 -26.55 -3.64
C ALA A 289 4.44 -25.17 -3.92
N ASP A 290 3.44 -24.79 -3.11
CA ASP A 290 2.76 -23.50 -3.28
C ASP A 290 3.71 -22.34 -3.04
N LEU A 291 4.53 -22.42 -1.99
CA LEU A 291 5.56 -21.40 -1.72
C LEU A 291 6.61 -21.38 -2.82
N LYS A 292 7.03 -22.55 -3.32
CA LYS A 292 7.98 -22.65 -4.44
C LYS A 292 7.48 -21.88 -5.64
N TYR A 293 6.30 -22.22 -6.13
CA TYR A 293 5.73 -21.58 -7.33
C TYR A 293 5.41 -20.10 -7.13
N LEU A 294 5.01 -19.71 -5.92
CA LEU A 294 4.78 -18.32 -5.57
C LEU A 294 6.08 -17.48 -5.69
N ILE A 295 7.18 -17.98 -5.17
CA ILE A 295 8.49 -17.31 -5.21
C ILE A 295 9.03 -17.29 -6.66
N GLU A 296 8.93 -18.43 -7.38
CA GLU A 296 9.33 -18.52 -8.78
C GLU A 296 8.54 -17.57 -9.67
N GLU A 297 7.22 -17.51 -9.51
CA GLU A 297 6.37 -16.59 -10.28
C GLU A 297 6.72 -15.11 -10.03
N TYR A 298 7.05 -14.75 -8.79
CA TYR A 298 7.45 -13.38 -8.50
C TYR A 298 8.84 -13.06 -9.10
N HIS A 299 9.79 -13.98 -8.96
CA HIS A 299 11.12 -13.88 -9.59
C HIS A 299 10.99 -13.67 -11.09
N ASP A 300 10.26 -14.55 -11.76
CA ASP A 300 10.03 -14.51 -13.18
C ASP A 300 9.24 -13.26 -13.60
N GLY A 301 8.27 -12.83 -12.79
CA GLY A 301 7.49 -11.61 -13.03
C GLY A 301 8.35 -10.33 -13.01
N LEU A 302 9.32 -10.25 -12.12
CA LEU A 302 10.29 -9.15 -12.10
C LEU A 302 11.19 -9.16 -13.33
N LEU A 303 11.67 -10.34 -13.73
CA LEU A 303 12.46 -10.48 -14.96
C LEU A 303 11.65 -10.10 -16.20
N LEU A 304 10.40 -10.55 -16.27
CA LEU A 304 9.48 -10.20 -17.35
C LEU A 304 9.24 -8.69 -17.43
N TYR A 305 9.09 -8.02 -16.28
CA TYR A 305 8.92 -6.57 -16.24
C TYR A 305 10.15 -5.84 -16.77
N GLU A 306 11.34 -6.16 -16.27
CA GLU A 306 12.59 -5.50 -16.66
C GLU A 306 12.88 -5.70 -18.16
N ILE A 307 12.76 -6.92 -18.66
CA ILE A 307 13.03 -7.21 -20.07
C ILE A 307 11.97 -6.60 -21.00
N SER A 308 10.68 -6.64 -20.60
CA SER A 308 9.62 -6.03 -21.41
C SER A 308 9.75 -4.52 -21.48
N LYS A 309 10.17 -3.90 -20.39
CA LYS A 309 10.47 -2.46 -20.33
C LYS A 309 11.58 -2.12 -21.33
N GLN A 310 12.68 -2.87 -21.31
CA GLN A 310 13.83 -2.63 -22.18
C GLN A 310 13.54 -2.90 -23.65
N GLU A 311 12.89 -4.03 -23.98
CA GLU A 311 12.71 -4.49 -25.36
C GLU A 311 11.45 -3.96 -26.04
N ILE A 312 10.43 -3.57 -25.25
CA ILE A 312 9.11 -3.21 -25.78
C ILE A 312 8.70 -1.79 -25.37
N TRP A 313 8.60 -1.50 -24.06
CA TRP A 313 7.90 -0.30 -23.60
C TRP A 313 8.72 0.97 -23.80
N ASP A 314 10.00 0.97 -23.42
CA ASP A 314 10.88 2.12 -23.59
C ASP A 314 11.12 2.41 -25.08
N PRO A 315 11.41 1.43 -25.95
CA PRO A 315 11.48 1.65 -27.38
C PRO A 315 10.18 2.19 -27.98
N ALA A 316 9.03 1.62 -27.60
CA ALA A 316 7.74 2.06 -28.12
C ALA A 316 7.41 3.51 -27.73
N SER A 317 7.71 3.92 -26.49
CA SER A 317 7.43 5.26 -26.00
C SER A 317 8.38 6.32 -26.56
N ASN A 318 9.61 5.96 -26.91
CA ASN A 318 10.67 6.89 -27.32
C ASN A 318 10.81 7.03 -28.85
N ASP A 319 10.36 6.05 -29.64
CA ASP A 319 10.47 6.12 -31.10
C ASP A 319 9.36 6.98 -31.72
N LYS A 320 9.56 8.30 -31.66
CA LYS A 320 8.63 9.30 -32.24
C LYS A 320 8.40 9.10 -33.74
N GLN A 321 9.39 8.58 -34.47
CA GLN A 321 9.29 8.36 -35.92
C GLN A 321 8.40 7.16 -36.24
N ALA A 322 8.58 6.03 -35.51
CA ALA A 322 7.72 4.86 -35.64
C ALA A 322 6.27 5.20 -35.25
N LEU A 323 6.07 5.91 -34.14
CA LEU A 323 4.74 6.36 -33.72
C LEU A 323 4.04 7.21 -34.77
N ALA A 324 4.76 8.19 -35.34
CA ALA A 324 4.18 9.03 -36.41
C ALA A 324 3.88 8.23 -37.67
N LYS A 325 4.73 7.27 -38.06
CA LYS A 325 4.54 6.36 -39.20
C LYS A 325 3.33 5.45 -39.03
N ILE A 326 3.18 4.85 -37.81
CA ILE A 326 2.04 3.98 -37.48
C ILE A 326 0.75 4.79 -37.54
N PHE A 327 0.69 5.95 -36.91
CA PHE A 327 -0.46 6.83 -36.93
C PHE A 327 -0.86 7.19 -38.37
N LYS A 328 0.10 7.60 -39.21
CA LYS A 328 -0.15 7.97 -40.62
C LYS A 328 -0.74 6.80 -41.40
N LYS A 329 -0.22 5.58 -41.19
CA LYS A 329 -0.69 4.37 -41.89
C LYS A 329 -2.08 3.92 -41.44
N ASN A 330 -2.41 4.10 -40.18
CA ASN A 330 -3.62 3.54 -39.56
C ASN A 330 -4.60 4.63 -39.05
N LYS A 331 -4.66 5.80 -39.71
CA LYS A 331 -5.49 6.93 -39.28
C LYS A 331 -6.96 6.56 -39.01
N LYS A 332 -7.51 5.63 -39.79
CA LYS A 332 -8.92 5.21 -39.63
C LYS A 332 -9.14 4.44 -38.33
N THR A 333 -8.18 3.64 -37.90
CA THR A 333 -8.24 2.88 -36.66
C THR A 333 -8.27 3.79 -35.42
N TYR A 334 -7.64 4.96 -35.51
CA TYR A 334 -7.56 5.93 -34.41
C TYR A 334 -8.61 7.05 -34.51
N ALA A 335 -9.57 6.91 -35.42
CA ALA A 335 -10.64 7.90 -35.59
C ALA A 335 -11.48 8.04 -34.31
N TRP A 336 -11.91 9.27 -34.03
CA TRP A 336 -12.83 9.55 -32.92
C TRP A 336 -14.28 9.50 -33.40
N ASP A 337 -15.16 9.03 -32.54
CA ASP A 337 -16.61 9.02 -32.78
C ASP A 337 -17.19 10.43 -32.79
N GLU A 338 -16.56 11.35 -32.04
CA GLU A 338 -17.01 12.75 -31.91
C GLU A 338 -15.83 13.72 -31.86
N PRO A 339 -16.04 14.99 -32.28
CA PRO A 339 -15.00 16.00 -32.24
C PRO A 339 -14.52 16.32 -30.81
N ARG A 340 -13.23 16.67 -30.68
CA ARG A 340 -12.62 17.08 -29.41
C ARG A 340 -12.07 18.49 -29.46
N PHE A 341 -12.05 19.17 -28.33
CA PHE A 341 -11.32 20.41 -28.14
C PHE A 341 -9.91 20.11 -27.70
N LYS A 342 -8.92 20.65 -28.43
CA LYS A 342 -7.50 20.62 -28.02
C LYS A 342 -7.05 22.05 -27.71
N GLY A 343 -6.61 22.31 -26.47
CA GLY A 343 -6.17 23.62 -26.06
C GLY A 343 -6.13 23.85 -24.57
N PHE A 344 -6.29 25.08 -24.17
CA PHE A 344 -6.19 25.56 -22.79
C PHE A 344 -7.51 26.11 -22.31
N VAL A 345 -7.82 25.82 -21.06
CA VAL A 345 -8.97 26.40 -20.34
C VAL A 345 -8.44 27.43 -19.36
N ILE A 346 -9.02 28.62 -19.35
CA ILE A 346 -8.50 29.78 -18.65
C ILE A 346 -9.58 30.39 -17.75
N SER A 347 -9.21 30.68 -16.51
CA SER A 347 -10.00 31.52 -15.59
C SER A 347 -9.16 32.68 -15.13
N ALA A 348 -9.72 33.92 -15.15
CA ALA A 348 -8.99 35.12 -14.89
C ALA A 348 -9.76 36.08 -13.97
N LYS A 349 -9.04 36.94 -13.23
CA LYS A 349 -9.62 37.96 -12.37
C LYS A 349 -10.12 39.19 -13.14
N SER A 350 -9.57 39.43 -14.35
CA SER A 350 -9.96 40.50 -15.21
C SER A 350 -9.98 40.09 -16.68
N GLU A 351 -10.76 40.85 -17.50
CA GLU A 351 -10.81 40.65 -18.95
C GLU A 351 -9.45 40.89 -19.62
N GLN A 352 -8.69 41.87 -19.13
CA GLN A 352 -7.34 42.15 -19.61
C GLN A 352 -6.40 40.98 -19.37
N ALA A 353 -6.45 40.38 -18.16
CA ALA A 353 -5.65 39.20 -17.82
C ALA A 353 -6.01 38.00 -18.71
N LEU A 354 -7.31 37.78 -18.98
CA LEU A 354 -7.78 36.75 -19.89
C LEU A 354 -7.26 36.96 -21.32
N LYS A 355 -7.38 38.19 -21.87
CA LYS A 355 -6.88 38.51 -23.22
C LYS A 355 -5.37 38.33 -23.33
N LYS A 356 -4.61 38.76 -22.30
CA LYS A 356 -3.16 38.59 -22.27
C LYS A 356 -2.77 37.10 -22.17
N ALA A 357 -3.45 36.30 -21.32
CA ALA A 357 -3.23 34.87 -21.21
C ALA A 357 -3.45 34.15 -22.55
N LYS A 358 -4.55 34.43 -23.26
CA LYS A 358 -4.82 33.87 -24.60
C LYS A 358 -3.70 34.16 -25.60
N LYS A 359 -3.16 35.43 -25.60
CA LYS A 359 -2.01 35.79 -26.47
C LYS A 359 -0.76 35.01 -26.14
N LEU A 360 -0.44 34.87 -24.84
CA LEU A 360 0.72 34.08 -24.39
C LEU A 360 0.61 32.60 -24.77
N LEU A 361 -0.55 32.00 -24.52
CA LEU A 361 -0.81 30.61 -24.87
C LEU A 361 -0.77 30.35 -26.38
N LYS A 362 -1.24 31.31 -27.19
CA LYS A 362 -1.12 31.23 -28.65
C LYS A 362 0.33 31.33 -29.12
N LYS A 363 1.17 32.15 -28.44
CA LYS A 363 2.57 32.35 -28.82
C LYS A 363 3.49 31.22 -28.38
N TYR A 364 3.34 30.75 -27.17
CA TYR A 364 4.26 29.77 -26.54
C TYR A 364 3.77 28.33 -26.60
N GLY A 365 2.52 28.10 -27.02
CA GLY A 365 1.98 26.78 -27.32
C GLY A 365 2.09 25.77 -26.16
N GLU A 366 2.56 24.56 -26.46
CA GLU A 366 2.68 23.45 -25.52
C GLU A 366 4.03 23.45 -24.74
N GLY A 367 4.91 24.44 -24.96
CA GLY A 367 6.24 24.47 -24.37
C GLY A 367 6.37 25.33 -23.12
N GLU A 368 6.75 26.60 -23.29
CA GLU A 368 7.18 27.46 -22.18
C GLU A 368 6.04 28.28 -21.54
N TRP A 369 4.79 27.97 -21.83
CA TRP A 369 3.65 28.80 -21.43
C TRP A 369 3.53 28.99 -19.90
N GLN A 370 3.86 27.96 -19.09
CA GLN A 370 3.80 28.05 -17.63
C GLN A 370 4.74 29.14 -17.11
N ALA A 371 5.98 29.13 -17.59
CA ALA A 371 6.98 30.11 -17.22
C ALA A 371 6.55 31.53 -17.62
N GLU A 372 6.01 31.69 -18.82
CA GLU A 372 5.57 32.97 -19.34
C GLU A 372 4.30 33.50 -18.63
N ILE A 373 3.34 32.63 -18.32
CA ILE A 373 2.17 33.01 -17.50
C ILE A 373 2.61 33.43 -16.10
N LYS A 374 3.52 32.69 -15.45
CA LYS A 374 4.06 33.05 -14.15
C LYS A 374 4.77 34.39 -14.17
N LYS A 375 5.64 34.63 -15.16
CA LYS A 375 6.44 35.84 -15.30
C LYS A 375 5.61 37.09 -15.60
N GLN A 376 4.62 36.99 -16.49
CA GLN A 376 3.92 38.13 -17.05
C GLN A 376 2.54 38.42 -16.44
N LEU A 377 1.92 37.44 -15.77
CA LEU A 377 0.57 37.55 -15.22
C LEU A 377 0.47 37.19 -13.74
N ASN A 378 1.26 36.21 -13.29
CA ASN A 378 1.17 35.65 -11.94
C ASN A 378 2.42 35.96 -11.10
N LYS A 379 3.16 37.04 -11.39
CA LYS A 379 4.41 37.40 -10.71
C LYS A 379 4.18 37.70 -9.22
N ASP A 380 3.30 38.61 -8.92
CA ASP A 380 3.08 39.14 -7.56
C ASP A 380 1.85 38.47 -6.90
N SER A 381 0.86 38.10 -7.70
CA SER A 381 -0.32 37.36 -7.27
C SER A 381 -0.98 36.66 -8.45
N VAL A 382 -1.74 35.59 -8.16
CA VAL A 382 -2.40 34.78 -9.21
C VAL A 382 -3.50 35.60 -9.86
N GLN A 383 -3.28 36.07 -11.10
CA GLN A 383 -4.26 36.78 -11.93
C GLN A 383 -5.04 35.85 -12.86
N VAL A 384 -4.39 34.75 -13.29
CA VAL A 384 -5.01 33.76 -14.16
C VAL A 384 -4.69 32.33 -13.68
N ARG A 385 -5.64 31.42 -13.90
CA ARG A 385 -5.46 29.99 -13.78
C ARG A 385 -5.61 29.39 -15.18
N VAL A 386 -4.66 28.58 -15.59
CA VAL A 386 -4.63 27.91 -16.88
C VAL A 386 -4.53 26.40 -16.66
N VAL A 387 -5.43 25.69 -17.29
CA VAL A 387 -5.40 24.21 -17.32
C VAL A 387 -5.18 23.79 -18.77
N GLY A 388 -4.20 22.96 -19.01
CA GLY A 388 -3.91 22.43 -20.34
C GLY A 388 -2.43 22.19 -20.63
N PRO A 389 -2.12 21.76 -21.87
CA PRO A 389 -3.11 21.51 -22.92
C PRO A 389 -4.02 20.32 -22.60
N VAL A 390 -5.33 20.50 -22.80
CA VAL A 390 -6.33 19.42 -22.65
C VAL A 390 -6.81 18.94 -24.02
N LEU A 391 -7.22 17.69 -24.08
CA LEU A 391 -7.91 17.10 -25.22
C LEU A 391 -9.20 16.47 -24.72
N VAL A 392 -10.32 17.16 -24.91
CA VAL A 392 -11.61 16.80 -24.30
C VAL A 392 -12.73 16.78 -25.33
N LYS A 393 -13.68 15.88 -25.14
CA LYS A 393 -14.92 15.82 -25.89
C LYS A 393 -16.03 16.59 -25.18
N LYS A 394 -17.19 16.72 -25.82
CA LYS A 394 -18.38 17.34 -25.22
C LYS A 394 -18.79 16.59 -23.95
N GLY A 395 -19.07 17.34 -22.90
CA GLY A 395 -19.44 16.82 -21.57
C GLY A 395 -18.27 16.62 -20.60
N GLU A 396 -17.00 16.64 -21.04
CA GLU A 396 -15.84 16.42 -20.19
C GLU A 396 -15.29 17.72 -19.54
N ASN A 397 -15.57 18.87 -20.14
CA ASN A 397 -15.14 20.16 -19.59
C ASN A 397 -16.15 21.28 -19.85
N LYS A 398 -16.77 21.77 -18.80
CA LYS A 398 -17.84 22.78 -18.87
C LYS A 398 -17.47 24.05 -19.65
N LEU A 399 -16.24 24.56 -19.50
CA LEU A 399 -15.80 25.74 -20.25
C LEU A 399 -15.52 25.43 -21.72
N ALA A 400 -14.99 24.25 -22.02
CA ALA A 400 -14.87 23.80 -23.40
C ALA A 400 -16.25 23.58 -24.03
N ASP A 401 -17.21 23.07 -23.27
CA ASP A 401 -18.58 22.91 -23.71
C ASP A 401 -19.20 24.24 -24.07
N GLN A 402 -19.13 25.23 -23.19
CA GLN A 402 -19.65 26.56 -23.41
C GLN A 402 -19.04 27.23 -24.65
N PHE A 403 -17.71 27.28 -24.73
CA PHE A 403 -17.02 28.09 -25.75
C PHE A 403 -16.82 27.40 -27.10
N ILE A 404 -16.89 26.06 -27.15
CA ILE A 404 -16.53 25.26 -28.33
C ILE A 404 -17.69 24.39 -28.83
N PHE A 405 -18.48 23.83 -27.91
CA PHE A 405 -19.53 22.86 -28.26
C PHE A 405 -20.95 23.42 -28.15
N GLY A 406 -21.10 24.70 -27.77
CA GLY A 406 -22.42 25.34 -27.67
C GLY A 406 -23.20 24.91 -26.43
N GLY A 407 -22.52 24.58 -25.35
CA GLY A 407 -23.13 24.27 -24.08
C GLY A 407 -23.56 25.51 -23.28
N ASP A 408 -24.19 25.26 -22.13
CA ASP A 408 -24.71 26.30 -21.24
C ASP A 408 -23.61 27.19 -20.67
N GLU A 409 -24.01 28.42 -20.29
CA GLU A 409 -23.11 29.36 -19.63
C GLU A 409 -22.65 28.86 -18.26
N VAL A 410 -21.34 28.80 -18.05
CA VAL A 410 -20.73 28.38 -16.80
C VAL A 410 -20.66 29.55 -15.82
N LYS A 411 -21.37 29.44 -14.71
CA LYS A 411 -21.27 30.41 -13.61
C LYS A 411 -19.87 30.39 -13.01
N THR A 412 -19.11 31.44 -13.19
CA THR A 412 -17.79 31.62 -12.57
C THR A 412 -17.92 32.17 -11.16
N ARG A 413 -16.92 31.96 -10.32
CA ARG A 413 -16.90 32.45 -8.91
C ARG A 413 -15.74 33.41 -8.67
N ALA A 414 -15.99 34.42 -7.84
CA ALA A 414 -14.91 35.28 -7.37
C ALA A 414 -13.73 34.51 -6.78
N PRO A 415 -12.50 34.95 -6.97
CA PRO A 415 -12.09 36.16 -7.69
C PRO A 415 -11.89 35.94 -9.20
N PHE A 416 -12.12 34.75 -9.77
CA PHE A 416 -11.88 34.44 -11.20
C PHE A 416 -13.19 34.44 -11.98
N VAL A 417 -13.74 35.65 -12.19
CA VAL A 417 -15.05 35.84 -12.82
C VAL A 417 -15.04 35.84 -14.36
N PHE A 418 -13.86 35.87 -14.97
CA PHE A 418 -13.69 35.80 -16.41
C PHE A 418 -13.17 34.43 -16.81
N ALA A 419 -13.79 33.82 -17.81
CA ALA A 419 -13.36 32.51 -18.31
C ALA A 419 -13.26 32.48 -19.83
N GLY A 420 -12.54 31.54 -20.37
CA GLY A 420 -12.41 31.35 -21.80
C GLY A 420 -11.49 30.19 -22.14
N VAL A 421 -11.37 29.92 -23.42
CA VAL A 421 -10.49 28.87 -23.93
C VAL A 421 -9.54 29.45 -25.00
N GLN A 422 -8.39 28.79 -25.19
CA GLN A 422 -7.44 29.05 -26.26
C GLN A 422 -7.04 27.71 -26.90
N GLY A 423 -7.46 27.48 -28.13
CA GLY A 423 -7.21 26.21 -28.83
C GLY A 423 -8.14 26.05 -30.03
N LYS A 424 -8.36 24.83 -30.44
CA LYS A 424 -9.19 24.51 -31.62
C LYS A 424 -10.04 23.25 -31.44
N LYS A 425 -11.18 23.20 -32.10
CA LYS A 425 -11.99 22.02 -32.29
C LYS A 425 -11.38 21.15 -33.38
N LEU A 426 -11.07 19.91 -33.06
CA LEU A 426 -10.57 18.90 -34.00
C LEU A 426 -11.69 17.91 -34.28
N LYS A 427 -11.95 17.62 -35.56
CA LYS A 427 -12.90 16.58 -35.94
C LYS A 427 -12.33 15.19 -35.77
N GLN A 428 -11.02 15.06 -35.98
CA GLN A 428 -10.26 13.82 -35.91
C GLN A 428 -8.85 14.09 -35.36
N PRO A 429 -8.12 13.08 -34.86
CA PRO A 429 -6.74 13.25 -34.43
C PRO A 429 -5.88 13.86 -35.53
N ALA A 430 -5.13 14.90 -35.22
CA ALA A 430 -4.22 15.55 -36.15
C ALA A 430 -2.84 14.90 -36.21
N THR A 431 -2.37 14.43 -35.06
CA THR A 431 -1.05 13.78 -34.88
C THR A 431 -1.19 12.57 -33.96
N TYR A 432 -0.13 11.74 -33.92
CA TYR A 432 -0.10 10.59 -33.01
C TYR A 432 -0.20 11.01 -31.53
N ILE A 433 0.22 12.23 -31.19
CA ILE A 433 0.13 12.74 -29.82
C ILE A 433 -1.32 12.81 -29.32
N ASP A 434 -2.28 13.06 -30.22
CA ASP A 434 -3.70 13.17 -29.87
C ASP A 434 -4.33 11.81 -29.49
N VAL A 435 -3.66 10.71 -29.83
CA VAL A 435 -4.04 9.32 -29.60
C VAL A 435 -2.83 8.49 -29.17
N LYS A 436 -1.90 9.13 -28.42
CA LYS A 436 -0.57 8.59 -28.13
C LYS A 436 -0.64 7.17 -27.56
N SER A 437 -1.45 6.96 -26.53
CA SER A 437 -1.60 5.65 -25.89
C SER A 437 -1.99 4.54 -26.87
N GLN A 438 -2.99 4.78 -27.74
CA GLN A 438 -3.43 3.79 -28.73
C GLN A 438 -2.35 3.46 -29.76
N VAL A 439 -1.57 4.47 -30.19
CA VAL A 439 -0.50 4.27 -31.15
C VAL A 439 0.70 3.56 -30.51
N GLU A 440 1.02 3.88 -29.24
CA GLU A 440 2.04 3.18 -28.43
C GLU A 440 1.66 1.71 -28.26
N THR A 441 0.42 1.40 -27.87
CA THR A 441 -0.04 0.01 -27.78
C THR A 441 0.15 -0.75 -29.10
N THR A 442 -0.24 -0.15 -30.23
CA THR A 442 -0.03 -0.77 -31.55
C THR A 442 1.47 -1.00 -31.86
N LEU A 443 2.36 -0.11 -31.42
CA LEU A 443 3.80 -0.30 -31.61
C LEU A 443 4.33 -1.39 -30.68
N GLN A 444 3.88 -1.40 -29.42
CA GLN A 444 4.24 -2.44 -28.45
C GLN A 444 3.87 -3.84 -28.96
N GLU A 445 2.64 -4.03 -29.43
CA GLU A 445 2.18 -5.29 -30.00
C GLU A 445 3.04 -5.77 -31.18
N ARG A 446 3.49 -4.85 -32.04
CA ARG A 446 4.38 -5.17 -33.15
C ARG A 446 5.79 -5.55 -32.71
N LEU A 447 6.34 -4.81 -31.77
CA LEU A 447 7.65 -5.09 -31.20
C LEU A 447 7.64 -6.43 -30.49
N GLU A 448 6.61 -6.67 -29.67
CA GLU A 448 6.44 -7.92 -28.94
C GLU A 448 6.35 -9.13 -29.88
N LYS A 449 5.49 -9.04 -30.90
CA LYS A 449 5.35 -10.12 -31.88
C LYS A 449 6.68 -10.44 -32.58
N ALA A 450 7.36 -9.42 -33.07
CA ALA A 450 8.64 -9.61 -33.74
C ALA A 450 9.72 -10.16 -32.80
N TRP A 451 9.68 -9.73 -31.53
CA TRP A 451 10.61 -10.21 -30.51
C TRP A 451 10.33 -11.67 -30.13
N ILE A 452 9.09 -12.06 -29.94
CA ILE A 452 8.72 -13.46 -29.67
C ILE A 452 9.14 -14.38 -30.81
N GLU A 453 8.95 -13.97 -32.07
CA GLU A 453 9.42 -14.73 -33.23
C GLU A 453 10.95 -14.94 -33.21
N LYS A 454 11.72 -13.92 -32.81
CA LYS A 454 13.17 -14.01 -32.60
C LYS A 454 13.54 -14.93 -31.44
N LEU A 455 12.83 -14.83 -30.31
CA LEU A 455 13.09 -15.67 -29.13
C LEU A 455 12.85 -17.16 -29.44
N ARG A 456 11.79 -17.49 -30.20
CA ARG A 456 11.49 -18.87 -30.63
C ARG A 456 12.55 -19.45 -31.57
N GLN A 457 13.29 -18.60 -32.31
CA GLN A 457 14.43 -19.02 -33.12
C GLN A 457 15.66 -19.23 -32.25
N GLN A 458 15.82 -18.46 -31.19
CA GLN A 458 16.99 -18.48 -30.30
C GLN A 458 16.91 -19.59 -29.26
N PHE A 459 15.74 -19.80 -28.68
CA PHE A 459 15.48 -20.73 -27.59
C PHE A 459 14.54 -21.84 -28.05
N PRO A 460 15.00 -23.08 -28.14
CA PRO A 460 14.14 -24.20 -28.54
C PRO A 460 13.05 -24.45 -27.48
N VAL A 461 11.86 -24.78 -27.97
CA VAL A 461 10.68 -25.13 -27.16
C VAL A 461 10.20 -26.52 -27.57
N GLU A 462 10.11 -27.40 -26.60
CA GLU A 462 9.59 -28.77 -26.79
C GLU A 462 8.44 -28.98 -25.80
N ILE A 463 7.27 -29.38 -26.32
CA ILE A 463 6.06 -29.58 -25.49
C ILE A 463 5.64 -31.06 -25.60
N ASP A 464 5.53 -31.72 -24.45
CA ASP A 464 4.93 -33.05 -24.39
C ASP A 464 3.40 -32.96 -24.43
N LYS A 465 2.82 -33.25 -25.59
CA LYS A 465 1.37 -33.17 -25.81
C LYS A 465 0.60 -34.20 -24.99
N ALA A 466 1.22 -35.35 -24.65
CA ALA A 466 0.57 -36.37 -23.85
C ALA A 466 0.43 -35.87 -22.39
N VAL A 467 1.46 -35.24 -21.85
CA VAL A 467 1.42 -34.60 -20.53
C VAL A 467 0.47 -33.40 -20.53
N LEU A 468 0.49 -32.56 -21.59
CA LEU A 468 -0.43 -31.42 -21.71
C LEU A 468 -1.90 -31.85 -21.66
N ALA A 469 -2.25 -32.97 -22.28
CA ALA A 469 -3.61 -33.50 -22.28
C ALA A 469 -4.09 -33.95 -20.87
N THR A 470 -3.18 -34.11 -19.89
CA THR A 470 -3.47 -34.50 -18.50
C THR A 470 -3.63 -33.33 -17.54
N VAL A 471 -3.42 -32.09 -17.99
CA VAL A 471 -3.56 -30.89 -17.17
C VAL A 471 -4.95 -30.84 -16.55
N ASN A 472 -5.00 -30.69 -15.22
CA ASN A 472 -6.22 -30.70 -14.38
C ASN A 472 -7.10 -31.96 -14.53
N LYS A 473 -6.52 -33.12 -14.92
CA LYS A 473 -7.26 -34.38 -15.13
C LYS A 473 -6.66 -35.58 -14.40
N HIS A 474 -5.90 -35.34 -13.33
CA HIS A 474 -5.19 -36.38 -12.56
C HIS A 474 -5.62 -36.40 -11.09
#